data_44b8aebd30ebe2ba28460ba37866ef56
#
_entry.id   44b8aebd30ebe2ba28460ba37866ef56
#
_cell.length_a   1.000
_cell.length_b   1.000
_cell.length_c   1.000
_cell.angle_alpha   90.00
_cell.angle_beta   90.00
_cell.angle_gamma   90.00
#
_symmetry.space_group_name_H-M   'P 1'
#
loop_
_entity.id
_entity.type
_entity.pdbx_description
1 polymer ?
#
loop_
_entity_poly.entity_id
_entity_poly.type
_entity_poly.pdbx_seq_one_letter_code
_entity_poly.pdbx_strand_id
1 'polypeptide(L)'
;THIDPINVILPAGISFFTFRSISYIVDIYRGHIQACRNPLDYMFFLTFFPPLLAGPVVRAKDMLPQIKSNPMPSRDMTSEGVYLIISGIIKKMVIADFISGNFVDRVFDNPALYSGFENLMASIGFTIQLYCDFAGYSDIAIGIALLLGYRFKENFNAPFKASSPTEFWHRWHISLSTWLRDYVYIPLGGNRCSKARAYFNQFATMVIGGFWHGASWMYVIWGAAHGALLVIHKMLRGLIPAPSTTETVVTESGEIEMVTVPSRFAPVTKCFNMVFTFLLIV
;
A
#
# COMPACT_ATOMS: atom_id res chain seq x y z
N THR A 1 -47.16 -6.06 1.93
CA THR A 1 -46.52 -5.04 1.08
C THR A 1 -45.10 -5.52 0.79
N HIS A 2 -44.89 -6.20 -0.38
CA HIS A 2 -43.56 -6.46 -0.90
C HIS A 2 -42.98 -5.11 -1.37
N ILE A 3 -41.95 -4.62 -0.67
CA ILE A 3 -41.11 -3.53 -1.17
C ILE A 3 -40.11 -4.20 -2.07
N ASP A 4 -40.17 -3.96 -3.35
CA ASP A 4 -39.17 -4.45 -4.30
C ASP A 4 -37.78 -3.92 -3.86
N PRO A 5 -36.74 -4.77 -3.88
CA PRO A 5 -35.40 -4.30 -3.51
C PRO A 5 -35.01 -3.17 -4.48
N ILE A 6 -34.73 -1.99 -3.90
CA ILE A 6 -34.23 -0.86 -4.66
C ILE A 6 -32.87 -1.28 -5.22
N ASN A 7 -32.76 -1.39 -6.54
CA ASN A 7 -31.48 -1.60 -7.22
C ASN A 7 -30.63 -0.34 -7.07
N VAL A 8 -29.91 -0.22 -5.96
CA VAL A 8 -28.98 0.88 -5.71
C VAL A 8 -27.68 0.55 -6.46
N ILE A 9 -27.46 1.24 -7.57
CA ILE A 9 -26.14 1.21 -8.23
C ILE A 9 -25.16 1.95 -7.30
N LEU A 10 -24.20 1.21 -6.74
CA LEU A 10 -23.15 1.80 -5.92
C LEU A 10 -22.33 2.78 -6.77
N PRO A 11 -22.18 4.05 -6.36
CA PRO A 11 -21.40 5.01 -7.13
C PRO A 11 -19.93 4.58 -7.18
N ALA A 12 -19.36 4.73 -8.39
CA ALA A 12 -17.95 4.42 -8.62
C ALA A 12 -17.05 5.22 -7.64
N GLY A 13 -16.09 4.53 -7.02
CA GLY A 13 -15.16 5.15 -6.07
C GLY A 13 -15.72 5.43 -4.67
N ILE A 14 -16.92 4.86 -4.31
CA ILE A 14 -17.55 5.07 -2.99
C ILE A 14 -16.58 4.85 -1.82
N SER A 15 -15.76 3.82 -1.88
CA SER A 15 -14.77 3.52 -0.84
C SER A 15 -13.72 4.62 -0.70
N PHE A 16 -13.23 5.15 -1.83
CA PHE A 16 -12.18 6.17 -1.84
C PHE A 16 -12.67 7.52 -1.31
N PHE A 17 -13.84 7.98 -1.76
CA PHE A 17 -14.34 9.25 -1.22
C PHE A 17 -14.81 9.11 0.24
N THR A 18 -15.23 7.91 0.68
CA THR A 18 -15.53 7.64 2.09
C THR A 18 -14.26 7.75 2.94
N PHE A 19 -13.14 7.18 2.52
CA PHE A 19 -11.86 7.35 3.19
C PHE A 19 -11.40 8.81 3.24
N ARG A 20 -11.59 9.55 2.14
CA ARG A 20 -11.30 11.00 2.12
C ARG A 20 -12.15 11.75 3.13
N SER A 21 -13.47 11.49 3.14
CA SER A 21 -14.42 12.16 4.05
C SER A 21 -14.12 11.83 5.52
N ILE A 22 -13.91 10.55 5.85
CA ILE A 22 -13.57 10.13 7.22
C ILE A 22 -12.27 10.81 7.68
N SER A 23 -11.22 10.79 6.85
CA SER A 23 -9.94 11.42 7.20
C SER A 23 -10.10 12.92 7.40
N TYR A 24 -10.88 13.62 6.57
CA TYR A 24 -11.16 15.04 6.71
C TYR A 24 -11.84 15.36 8.03
N ILE A 25 -12.94 14.65 8.37
CA ILE A 25 -13.69 14.88 9.61
C ILE A 25 -12.82 14.61 10.84
N VAL A 26 -12.10 13.46 10.82
CA VAL A 26 -11.23 13.09 11.95
C VAL A 26 -10.06 14.06 12.12
N ASP A 27 -9.46 14.52 11.03
CA ASP A 27 -8.35 15.47 11.10
C ASP A 27 -8.78 16.85 11.60
N ILE A 28 -10.02 17.31 11.28
CA ILE A 28 -10.61 18.51 11.88
C ILE A 28 -10.87 18.30 13.37
N TYR A 29 -11.50 17.20 13.74
CA TYR A 29 -11.78 16.88 15.14
C TYR A 29 -10.52 16.83 16.01
N ARG A 30 -9.43 16.33 15.45
CA ARG A 30 -8.11 16.28 16.12
C ARG A 30 -7.34 17.60 16.09
N GLY A 31 -7.84 18.62 15.40
CA GLY A 31 -7.16 19.90 15.22
C GLY A 31 -5.97 19.87 14.27
N HIS A 32 -5.80 18.79 13.47
CA HIS A 32 -4.69 18.69 12.52
C HIS A 32 -4.87 19.60 11.31
N ILE A 33 -6.11 19.91 10.93
CA ILE A 33 -6.47 20.83 9.85
C ILE A 33 -7.65 21.70 10.28
N GLN A 34 -7.75 22.87 9.66
CA GLN A 34 -8.95 23.70 9.82
C GLN A 34 -10.02 23.29 8.80
N ALA A 35 -11.29 23.48 9.20
CA ALA A 35 -12.42 23.22 8.31
C ALA A 35 -12.32 24.07 7.04
N CYS A 36 -12.54 23.47 5.90
CA CYS A 36 -12.62 24.14 4.61
C CYS A 36 -13.90 25.00 4.58
N ARG A 37 -13.76 26.33 4.48
CA ARG A 37 -14.89 27.25 4.43
C ARG A 37 -15.54 27.35 3.06
N ASN A 38 -14.78 27.04 2.00
CA ASN A 38 -15.28 27.05 0.63
C ASN A 38 -15.82 25.65 0.27
N PRO A 39 -17.13 25.49 0.04
CA PRO A 39 -17.72 24.21 -0.31
C PRO A 39 -17.22 23.69 -1.66
N LEU A 40 -16.84 24.55 -2.60
CA LEU A 40 -16.31 24.14 -3.91
C LEU A 40 -14.94 23.47 -3.77
N ASP A 41 -14.06 24.00 -2.92
CA ASP A 41 -12.75 23.39 -2.66
C ASP A 41 -12.92 22.01 -2.01
N TYR A 42 -13.89 21.88 -1.10
CA TYR A 42 -14.19 20.60 -0.47
C TYR A 42 -14.77 19.58 -1.46
N MET A 43 -15.72 20.01 -2.30
CA MET A 43 -16.28 19.15 -3.35
C MET A 43 -15.19 18.72 -4.34
N PHE A 44 -14.34 19.66 -4.77
CA PHE A 44 -13.22 19.35 -5.66
C PHE A 44 -12.26 18.33 -5.02
N PHE A 45 -11.92 18.50 -3.73
CA PHE A 45 -11.13 17.51 -3.00
C PHE A 45 -11.77 16.13 -3.00
N LEU A 46 -13.08 16.01 -2.74
CA LEU A 46 -13.77 14.73 -2.69
C LEU A 46 -13.86 14.06 -4.06
N THR A 47 -14.17 14.84 -5.09
CA THR A 47 -14.46 14.35 -6.44
C THR A 47 -13.26 14.37 -7.38
N PHE A 48 -12.08 14.76 -6.91
CA PHE A 48 -10.87 14.78 -7.73
C PHE A 48 -10.64 13.43 -8.41
N PHE A 49 -10.85 13.41 -9.72
CA PHE A 49 -11.11 12.20 -10.48
C PHE A 49 -9.90 11.26 -10.66
N PRO A 50 -8.62 11.73 -10.81
CA PRO A 50 -7.54 10.82 -11.17
C PRO A 50 -7.38 9.64 -10.20
N PRO A 51 -7.35 9.83 -8.86
CA PRO A 51 -7.29 8.72 -7.90
C PRO A 51 -8.68 8.35 -7.33
N LEU A 52 -9.79 8.58 -8.06
CA LEU A 52 -11.12 8.37 -7.49
C LEU A 52 -11.56 6.90 -7.49
N LEU A 53 -11.26 6.15 -8.55
CA LEU A 53 -11.68 4.75 -8.70
C LEU A 53 -10.69 3.77 -8.07
N ALA A 54 -9.43 4.04 -8.26
CA ALA A 54 -8.29 3.31 -7.70
C ALA A 54 -7.12 4.31 -7.60
N GLY A 55 -5.99 3.94 -7.03
CA GLY A 55 -4.86 4.85 -6.89
C GLY A 55 -4.62 5.25 -5.44
N PRO A 56 -3.85 6.31 -5.17
CA PRO A 56 -3.55 6.71 -3.79
C PRO A 56 -4.78 7.30 -3.08
N VAL A 57 -4.97 6.91 -1.82
CA VAL A 57 -5.95 7.54 -0.91
C VAL A 57 -5.45 8.93 -0.53
N VAL A 58 -5.96 9.94 -1.23
CA VAL A 58 -5.55 11.35 -1.03
C VAL A 58 -6.19 11.91 0.23
N ARG A 59 -5.43 12.62 1.06
CA ARG A 59 -5.90 13.23 2.31
C ARG A 59 -6.10 14.73 2.14
N ALA A 60 -7.07 15.26 2.90
CA ALA A 60 -7.38 16.69 2.89
C ALA A 60 -6.17 17.57 3.28
N LYS A 61 -5.37 17.13 4.26
CA LYS A 61 -4.16 17.85 4.69
C LYS A 61 -3.09 17.98 3.59
N ASP A 62 -3.06 17.05 2.64
CA ASP A 62 -2.09 17.06 1.55
C ASP A 62 -2.64 17.80 0.30
N MET A 63 -3.96 17.78 0.07
CA MET A 63 -4.57 18.31 -1.13
C MET A 63 -5.17 19.71 -0.97
N LEU A 64 -5.86 20.01 0.13
CA LEU A 64 -6.51 21.32 0.32
C LEU A 64 -5.52 22.51 0.26
N PRO A 65 -4.28 22.42 0.79
CA PRO A 65 -3.30 23.49 0.58
C PRO A 65 -2.94 23.70 -0.88
N GLN A 66 -2.84 22.62 -1.66
CA GLN A 66 -2.56 22.71 -3.10
C GLN A 66 -3.72 23.35 -3.85
N ILE A 67 -4.98 22.99 -3.54
CA ILE A 67 -6.16 23.61 -4.16
C ILE A 67 -6.13 25.14 -3.96
N LYS A 68 -5.84 25.58 -2.73
CA LYS A 68 -5.78 27.02 -2.40
C LYS A 68 -4.65 27.75 -3.13
N SER A 69 -3.55 27.08 -3.45
CA SER A 69 -2.43 27.68 -4.17
C SER A 69 -2.68 27.81 -5.68
N ASN A 70 -3.78 27.20 -6.18
CA ASN A 70 -4.10 27.14 -7.61
C ASN A 70 -2.89 26.75 -8.48
N PRO A 71 -2.35 25.53 -8.30
CA PRO A 71 -1.07 25.16 -8.84
C PRO A 71 -1.10 25.06 -10.37
N MET A 72 -0.01 25.47 -10.97
CA MET A 72 0.26 25.25 -12.39
C MET A 72 1.36 24.20 -12.53
N PRO A 73 1.25 23.26 -13.49
CA PRO A 73 2.28 22.24 -13.67
C PRO A 73 3.60 22.89 -14.13
N SER A 74 4.69 22.54 -13.46
CA SER A 74 6.03 22.88 -13.92
C SER A 74 6.46 21.95 -15.06
N ARG A 75 7.54 22.30 -15.78
CA ARG A 75 8.12 21.43 -16.82
C ARG A 75 8.53 20.07 -16.26
N ASP A 76 9.10 20.03 -15.07
CA ASP A 76 9.51 18.79 -14.39
C ASP A 76 8.30 17.94 -14.04
N MET A 77 7.24 18.54 -13.50
CA MET A 77 5.98 17.84 -13.21
C MET A 77 5.35 17.28 -14.48
N THR A 78 5.41 18.00 -15.58
CA THR A 78 4.88 17.53 -16.86
C THR A 78 5.69 16.34 -17.37
N SER A 79 7.02 16.40 -17.33
CA SER A 79 7.90 15.31 -17.76
C SER A 79 7.72 14.07 -16.88
N GLU A 80 7.70 14.23 -15.57
CA GLU A 80 7.43 13.17 -14.58
C GLU A 80 6.04 12.56 -14.79
N GLY A 81 5.03 13.41 -15.01
CA GLY A 81 3.64 13.00 -15.24
C GLY A 81 3.48 12.12 -16.49
N VAL A 82 4.08 12.54 -17.61
CA VAL A 82 4.07 11.76 -18.86
C VAL A 82 4.80 10.43 -18.68
N TYR A 83 5.97 10.44 -18.02
CA TYR A 83 6.71 9.21 -17.71
C TYR A 83 5.87 8.22 -16.88
N LEU A 84 5.21 8.70 -15.84
CA LEU A 84 4.37 7.85 -14.99
C LEU A 84 3.16 7.29 -15.76
N ILE A 85 2.52 8.09 -16.62
CA ILE A 85 1.39 7.61 -17.44
C ILE A 85 1.85 6.49 -18.38
N ILE A 86 2.96 6.69 -19.10
CA ILE A 86 3.49 5.66 -20.00
C ILE A 86 3.90 4.40 -19.22
N SER A 87 4.61 4.55 -18.11
CA SER A 87 4.98 3.44 -17.24
C SER A 87 3.76 2.68 -16.72
N GLY A 88 2.72 3.43 -16.32
CA GLY A 88 1.47 2.86 -15.83
C GLY A 88 0.71 2.08 -16.93
N ILE A 89 0.64 2.61 -18.14
CA ILE A 89 0.04 1.93 -19.29
C ILE A 89 0.78 0.63 -19.59
N ILE A 90 2.10 0.64 -19.57
CA ILE A 90 2.91 -0.58 -19.80
C ILE A 90 2.60 -1.62 -18.71
N LYS A 91 2.59 -1.22 -17.44
CA LYS A 91 2.27 -2.13 -16.33
C LYS A 91 0.87 -2.73 -16.48
N LYS A 92 -0.14 -1.90 -16.75
CA LYS A 92 -1.53 -2.32 -16.85
C LYS A 92 -1.77 -3.17 -18.10
N MET A 93 -1.54 -2.61 -19.28
CA MET A 93 -1.97 -3.22 -20.54
C MET A 93 -0.99 -4.29 -21.05
N VAL A 94 0.33 -4.03 -20.94
CA VAL A 94 1.34 -4.94 -21.52
C VAL A 94 1.70 -6.06 -20.57
N ILE A 95 1.70 -5.84 -19.26
CA ILE A 95 2.08 -6.87 -18.29
C ILE A 95 0.85 -7.50 -17.65
N ALA A 96 0.02 -6.72 -16.94
CA ALA A 96 -1.07 -7.27 -16.15
C ALA A 96 -2.14 -7.93 -17.02
N ASP A 97 -2.69 -7.24 -18.01
CA ASP A 97 -3.76 -7.76 -18.87
C ASP A 97 -3.26 -8.93 -19.75
N PHE A 98 -2.00 -8.89 -20.17
CA PHE A 98 -1.40 -9.99 -20.92
C PHE A 98 -1.27 -11.26 -20.07
N ILE A 99 -0.75 -11.15 -18.85
CA ILE A 99 -0.62 -12.30 -17.93
C ILE A 99 -1.99 -12.86 -17.55
N SER A 100 -2.97 -11.97 -17.25
CA SER A 100 -4.34 -12.34 -16.92
C SER A 100 -4.94 -13.21 -18.04
N GLY A 101 -5.14 -12.64 -19.21
CA GLY A 101 -5.90 -13.29 -20.29
C GLY A 101 -5.20 -14.48 -20.93
N ASN A 102 -3.86 -14.54 -20.90
CA ASN A 102 -3.12 -15.63 -21.55
C ASN A 102 -2.79 -16.80 -20.62
N PHE A 103 -2.78 -16.60 -19.30
CA PHE A 103 -2.35 -17.65 -18.39
C PHE A 103 -3.20 -17.73 -17.11
N VAL A 104 -3.24 -16.71 -16.29
CA VAL A 104 -3.81 -16.77 -14.93
C VAL A 104 -5.29 -17.11 -14.96
N ASP A 105 -6.09 -16.37 -15.73
CA ASP A 105 -7.53 -16.57 -15.78
C ASP A 105 -7.90 -17.97 -16.29
N ARG A 106 -7.17 -18.48 -17.29
CA ARG A 106 -7.37 -19.83 -17.84
C ARG A 106 -7.14 -20.93 -16.80
N VAL A 107 -6.10 -20.79 -15.98
CA VAL A 107 -5.77 -21.77 -14.94
C VAL A 107 -6.79 -21.67 -13.81
N PHE A 108 -7.15 -20.47 -13.37
CA PHE A 108 -8.07 -20.27 -12.24
C PHE A 108 -9.53 -20.59 -12.58
N ASP A 109 -9.94 -20.46 -13.86
CA ASP A 109 -11.27 -20.87 -14.29
C ASP A 109 -11.46 -22.38 -14.18
N ASN A 110 -10.43 -23.19 -14.42
CA ASN A 110 -10.49 -24.64 -14.39
C ASN A 110 -9.20 -25.27 -13.80
N PRO A 111 -8.91 -25.06 -12.52
CA PRO A 111 -7.63 -25.47 -11.91
C PRO A 111 -7.39 -26.98 -11.93
N ALA A 112 -8.47 -27.78 -12.02
CA ALA A 112 -8.37 -29.25 -12.10
C ALA A 112 -7.82 -29.77 -13.45
N LEU A 113 -7.80 -28.95 -14.48
CA LEU A 113 -7.24 -29.32 -15.81
C LEU A 113 -5.73 -29.11 -15.87
N TYR A 114 -5.14 -28.45 -14.88
CA TYR A 114 -3.73 -28.07 -14.86
C TYR A 114 -2.97 -28.81 -13.74
N SER A 115 -1.68 -29.04 -13.97
CA SER A 115 -0.80 -29.66 -12.99
C SER A 115 -0.63 -28.74 -11.76
N GLY A 116 -0.20 -29.33 -10.63
CA GLY A 116 0.11 -28.55 -9.42
C GLY A 116 1.17 -27.47 -9.66
N PHE A 117 2.14 -27.73 -10.56
CA PHE A 117 3.15 -26.74 -10.93
C PHE A 117 2.55 -25.57 -11.72
N GLU A 118 1.65 -25.82 -12.66
CA GLU A 118 0.97 -24.75 -13.39
C GLU A 118 0.08 -23.91 -12.48
N ASN A 119 -0.64 -24.53 -11.55
CA ASN A 119 -1.42 -23.83 -10.54
C ASN A 119 -0.54 -22.94 -9.63
N LEU A 120 0.65 -23.42 -9.23
CA LEU A 120 1.62 -22.62 -8.49
C LEU A 120 2.13 -21.44 -9.32
N MET A 121 2.47 -21.68 -10.59
CA MET A 121 2.92 -20.59 -11.49
C MET A 121 1.80 -19.57 -11.75
N ALA A 122 0.55 -20.01 -11.83
CA ALA A 122 -0.60 -19.10 -11.95
C ALA A 122 -0.77 -18.23 -10.70
N SER A 123 -0.55 -18.77 -9.50
CA SER A 123 -0.58 -17.98 -8.26
C SER A 123 0.51 -16.90 -8.23
N ILE A 124 1.73 -17.25 -8.65
CA ILE A 124 2.83 -16.27 -8.81
C ILE A 124 2.48 -15.25 -9.89
N GLY A 125 1.95 -15.70 -11.03
CA GLY A 125 1.49 -14.85 -12.12
C GLY A 125 0.40 -13.87 -11.67
N PHE A 126 -0.58 -14.34 -10.89
CA PHE A 126 -1.63 -13.50 -10.31
C PHE A 126 -1.07 -12.41 -9.40
N THR A 127 -0.06 -12.73 -8.60
CA THR A 127 0.58 -11.75 -7.72
C THR A 127 1.27 -10.63 -8.51
N ILE A 128 1.96 -11.00 -9.61
CA ILE A 128 2.60 -10.02 -10.51
C ILE A 128 1.53 -9.21 -11.25
N GLN A 129 0.49 -9.87 -11.74
CA GLN A 129 -0.66 -9.25 -12.40
C GLN A 129 -1.32 -8.22 -11.49
N LEU A 130 -1.70 -8.59 -10.27
CA LEU A 130 -2.33 -7.70 -9.29
C LEU A 130 -1.46 -6.47 -8.97
N TYR A 131 -0.16 -6.69 -8.82
CA TYR A 131 0.78 -5.58 -8.62
C TYR A 131 0.83 -4.65 -9.83
N CYS A 132 1.03 -5.20 -11.02
CA CYS A 132 1.16 -4.39 -12.24
C CYS A 132 -0.14 -3.67 -12.58
N ASP A 133 -1.29 -4.31 -12.36
CA ASP A 133 -2.61 -3.70 -12.54
C ASP A 133 -2.80 -2.49 -11.64
N PHE A 134 -2.61 -2.67 -10.34
CA PHE A 134 -2.87 -1.61 -9.38
C PHE A 134 -1.76 -0.54 -9.32
N ALA A 135 -0.49 -0.93 -9.44
CA ALA A 135 0.61 0.03 -9.53
C ALA A 135 0.52 0.84 -10.83
N GLY A 136 0.14 0.18 -11.95
CA GLY A 136 -0.08 0.84 -13.22
C GLY A 136 -1.17 1.90 -13.15
N TYR A 137 -2.32 1.56 -12.56
CA TYR A 137 -3.38 2.53 -12.34
C TYR A 137 -2.94 3.68 -11.42
N SER A 138 -2.22 3.37 -10.33
CA SER A 138 -1.70 4.39 -9.42
C SER A 138 -0.74 5.35 -10.10
N ASP A 139 0.16 4.84 -10.96
CA ASP A 139 1.10 5.67 -11.72
C ASP A 139 0.36 6.59 -12.70
N ILE A 140 -0.64 6.07 -13.42
CA ILE A 140 -1.48 6.88 -14.33
C ILE A 140 -2.19 7.98 -13.53
N ALA A 141 -2.80 7.64 -12.40
CA ALA A 141 -3.52 8.60 -11.57
C ALA A 141 -2.61 9.71 -11.03
N ILE A 142 -1.41 9.37 -10.55
CA ILE A 142 -0.40 10.35 -10.09
C ILE A 142 0.10 11.18 -11.28
N GLY A 143 0.37 10.55 -12.42
CA GLY A 143 0.82 11.22 -13.62
C GLY A 143 -0.19 12.26 -14.13
N ILE A 144 -1.48 11.90 -14.21
CA ILE A 144 -2.54 12.85 -14.58
C ILE A 144 -2.63 14.01 -13.55
N ALA A 145 -2.53 13.70 -12.25
CA ALA A 145 -2.53 14.72 -11.21
C ALA A 145 -1.36 15.70 -11.38
N LEU A 146 -0.16 15.23 -11.72
CA LEU A 146 1.01 16.07 -12.00
C LEU A 146 0.78 16.99 -13.21
N LEU A 147 0.15 16.49 -14.28
CA LEU A 147 -0.23 17.31 -15.44
C LEU A 147 -1.24 18.41 -15.10
N LEU A 148 -2.01 18.21 -14.03
CA LEU A 148 -2.95 19.20 -13.49
C LEU A 148 -2.31 20.10 -12.41
N GLY A 149 -1.01 19.94 -12.12
CA GLY A 149 -0.30 20.72 -11.11
C GLY A 149 -0.36 20.15 -9.70
N TYR A 150 -1.05 19.02 -9.46
CA TYR A 150 -1.19 18.39 -8.14
C TYR A 150 -0.17 17.30 -7.93
N ARG A 151 0.54 17.31 -6.80
CA ARG A 151 1.55 16.32 -6.45
C ARG A 151 1.06 15.40 -5.35
N PHE A 152 1.07 14.10 -5.62
CA PHE A 152 0.76 13.05 -4.64
C PHE A 152 1.97 12.15 -4.40
N LYS A 153 1.97 11.48 -3.24
CA LYS A 153 2.99 10.50 -2.89
C LYS A 153 2.79 9.22 -3.69
N GLU A 154 3.88 8.51 -3.94
CA GLU A 154 3.85 7.17 -4.52
C GLU A 154 2.98 6.22 -3.69
N ASN A 155 2.31 5.28 -4.37
CA ASN A 155 1.47 4.28 -3.72
C ASN A 155 2.17 2.92 -3.62
N PHE A 156 3.20 2.70 -4.45
CA PHE A 156 4.01 1.49 -4.49
C PHE A 156 5.49 1.85 -4.62
N ASN A 157 6.35 1.15 -3.86
CA ASN A 157 7.80 1.33 -3.90
C ASN A 157 8.51 -0.02 -3.96
N ALA A 158 8.51 -0.66 -5.15
CA ALA A 158 9.13 -1.96 -5.39
C ALA A 158 8.84 -2.98 -4.24
N PRO A 159 7.57 -3.33 -3.97
CA PRO A 159 7.19 -4.11 -2.79
C PRO A 159 7.83 -5.49 -2.74
N PHE A 160 8.10 -6.12 -3.88
CA PHE A 160 8.74 -7.45 -3.95
C PHE A 160 10.26 -7.42 -3.66
N LYS A 161 10.85 -6.23 -3.46
CA LYS A 161 12.20 -6.08 -2.92
C LYS A 161 12.22 -6.03 -1.38
N ALA A 162 11.06 -6.19 -0.74
CA ALA A 162 10.97 -6.20 0.72
C ALA A 162 11.64 -7.46 1.30
N SER A 163 12.44 -7.28 2.34
CA SER A 163 13.12 -8.34 3.07
C SER A 163 12.37 -8.79 4.33
N SER A 164 11.15 -8.29 4.53
CA SER A 164 10.27 -8.69 5.62
C SER A 164 8.80 -8.32 5.32
N PRO A 165 7.83 -9.04 5.93
CA PRO A 165 6.41 -8.69 5.81
C PRO A 165 6.10 -7.24 6.23
N THR A 166 6.78 -6.72 7.25
CA THR A 166 6.61 -5.33 7.68
C THR A 166 7.10 -4.35 6.61
N GLU A 167 8.26 -4.61 6.02
CA GLU A 167 8.79 -3.79 4.93
C GLU A 167 7.90 -3.86 3.69
N PHE A 168 7.32 -5.04 3.39
CA PHE A 168 6.37 -5.19 2.29
C PHE A 168 5.20 -4.22 2.43
N TRP A 169 4.54 -4.16 3.57
CA TRP A 169 3.42 -3.26 3.82
C TRP A 169 3.80 -1.77 3.88
N HIS A 170 5.08 -1.44 4.06
CA HIS A 170 5.60 -0.07 3.89
C HIS A 170 5.80 0.30 2.42
N ARG A 171 5.81 -0.69 1.50
CA ARG A 171 6.06 -0.53 0.07
C ARG A 171 4.84 -0.82 -0.79
N TRP A 172 3.86 -1.54 -0.26
CA TRP A 172 2.61 -1.92 -0.90
C TRP A 172 1.47 -1.04 -0.44
N HIS A 173 0.71 -0.47 -1.43
CA HIS A 173 -0.47 0.37 -1.17
C HIS A 173 -0.26 1.35 -0.02
N ILE A 174 0.81 2.15 -0.12
CA ILE A 174 1.35 3.00 0.95
C ILE A 174 0.29 3.95 1.50
N SER A 175 -0.54 4.50 0.62
CA SER A 175 -1.60 5.43 1.00
C SER A 175 -2.67 4.79 1.90
N LEU A 176 -3.11 3.56 1.58
CA LEU A 176 -4.05 2.80 2.42
C LEU A 176 -3.38 2.34 3.73
N SER A 177 -2.17 1.78 3.64
CA SER A 177 -1.42 1.31 4.81
C SER A 177 -1.20 2.43 5.83
N THR A 178 -0.86 3.64 5.35
CA THR A 178 -0.73 4.81 6.22
C THR A 178 -2.07 5.33 6.72
N TRP A 179 -3.15 5.22 5.93
CA TRP A 179 -4.50 5.57 6.37
C TRP A 179 -4.96 4.64 7.50
N LEU A 180 -4.84 3.32 7.32
CA LEU A 180 -5.18 2.33 8.35
C LEU A 180 -4.35 2.54 9.64
N ARG A 181 -3.07 2.87 9.49
CA ARG A 181 -2.22 3.21 10.65
C ARG A 181 -2.79 4.41 11.42
N ASP A 182 -3.10 5.50 10.73
CA ASP A 182 -3.40 6.79 11.37
C ASP A 182 -4.85 6.87 11.90
N TYR A 183 -5.79 6.15 11.25
CA TYR A 183 -7.22 6.22 11.60
C TYR A 183 -7.78 4.94 12.26
N VAL A 184 -7.02 3.84 12.26
CA VAL A 184 -7.42 2.59 12.93
C VAL A 184 -6.39 2.19 13.99
N TYR A 185 -5.14 1.93 13.58
CA TYR A 185 -4.12 1.40 14.48
C TYR A 185 -3.78 2.33 15.65
N ILE A 186 -3.49 3.60 15.36
CA ILE A 186 -3.14 4.59 16.40
C ILE A 186 -4.31 4.83 17.35
N PRO A 187 -5.58 5.01 16.91
CA PRO A 187 -6.73 5.13 17.80
C PRO A 187 -6.97 3.93 18.71
N LEU A 188 -6.67 2.71 18.26
CA LEU A 188 -6.74 1.50 19.09
C LEU A 188 -5.67 1.44 20.20
N GLY A 189 -4.74 2.41 20.21
CA GLY A 189 -3.62 2.50 21.15
C GLY A 189 -2.25 2.34 20.51
N GLY A 190 -2.17 1.91 19.25
CA GLY A 190 -0.92 1.76 18.50
C GLY A 190 0.11 0.89 19.25
N ASN A 191 1.34 1.40 19.37
CA ASN A 191 2.43 0.78 20.15
C ASN A 191 2.52 1.33 21.60
N ARG A 192 1.67 2.29 21.99
CA ARG A 192 1.71 2.96 23.31
C ARG A 192 0.88 2.23 24.34
N CYS A 193 0.88 0.89 24.33
CA CYS A 193 0.15 0.00 25.20
C CYS A 193 0.96 -1.27 25.47
N SER A 194 0.41 -2.23 26.18
CA SER A 194 1.08 -3.51 26.43
C SER A 194 1.41 -4.23 25.11
N LYS A 195 2.46 -5.06 25.08
CA LYS A 195 2.87 -5.81 23.89
C LYS A 195 1.72 -6.64 23.31
N ALA A 196 0.95 -7.34 24.17
CA ALA A 196 -0.20 -8.13 23.74
C ALA A 196 -1.26 -7.27 23.05
N ARG A 197 -1.58 -6.09 23.62
CA ARG A 197 -2.52 -5.16 23.02
C ARG A 197 -2.02 -4.59 21.70
N ALA A 198 -0.72 -4.27 21.58
CA ALA A 198 -0.14 -3.79 20.33
C ALA A 198 -0.19 -4.84 19.22
N TYR A 199 0.00 -6.13 19.55
CA TYR A 199 -0.18 -7.24 18.61
C TYR A 199 -1.64 -7.38 18.17
N PHE A 200 -2.57 -7.31 19.11
CA PHE A 200 -4.01 -7.31 18.78
C PHE A 200 -4.38 -6.13 17.89
N ASN A 201 -3.92 -4.91 18.20
CA ASN A 201 -4.19 -3.72 17.40
C ASN A 201 -3.70 -3.89 15.95
N GLN A 202 -2.50 -4.45 15.78
CA GLN A 202 -1.93 -4.72 14.45
C GLN A 202 -2.75 -5.77 13.69
N PHE A 203 -3.10 -6.88 14.33
CA PHE A 203 -3.94 -7.92 13.77
C PHE A 203 -5.31 -7.38 13.36
N ALA A 204 -6.01 -6.71 14.28
CA ALA A 204 -7.32 -6.13 14.03
C ALA A 204 -7.31 -5.12 12.87
N THR A 205 -6.25 -4.30 12.77
CA THR A 205 -6.10 -3.34 11.67
C THR A 205 -6.03 -4.05 10.31
N MET A 206 -5.32 -5.17 10.22
CA MET A 206 -5.23 -5.96 8.98
C MET A 206 -6.55 -6.66 8.65
N VAL A 207 -7.27 -7.18 9.66
CA VAL A 207 -8.60 -7.77 9.46
C VAL A 207 -9.59 -6.72 8.94
N ILE A 208 -9.58 -5.51 9.51
CA ILE A 208 -10.41 -4.40 9.03
C ILE A 208 -10.04 -4.02 7.59
N GLY A 209 -8.74 -3.97 7.26
CA GLY A 209 -8.27 -3.75 5.91
C GLY A 209 -8.74 -4.83 4.93
N GLY A 210 -8.70 -6.10 5.35
CA GLY A 210 -9.23 -7.22 4.57
C GLY A 210 -10.74 -7.11 4.33
N PHE A 211 -11.51 -6.85 5.37
CA PHE A 211 -12.96 -6.65 5.27
C PHE A 211 -13.35 -5.50 4.32
N TRP A 212 -12.54 -4.45 4.27
CA TRP A 212 -12.76 -3.34 3.34
C TRP A 212 -12.64 -3.75 1.86
N HIS A 213 -11.82 -4.76 1.53
CA HIS A 213 -11.64 -5.23 0.15
C HIS A 213 -12.91 -5.88 -0.44
N GLY A 214 -13.83 -6.37 0.39
CA GLY A 214 -15.09 -6.92 -0.10
C GLY A 214 -15.87 -7.69 0.96
N ALA A 215 -17.18 -7.88 0.72
CA ALA A 215 -18.11 -8.59 1.59
C ALA A 215 -17.99 -10.12 1.45
N SER A 216 -16.76 -10.65 1.50
CA SER A 216 -16.47 -12.08 1.46
C SER A 216 -15.59 -12.50 2.61
N TRP A 217 -15.86 -13.67 3.18
CA TRP A 217 -15.02 -14.27 4.22
C TRP A 217 -13.57 -14.48 3.77
N MET A 218 -13.33 -14.67 2.47
CA MET A 218 -11.99 -14.83 1.91
C MET A 218 -11.12 -13.59 2.15
N TYR A 219 -11.68 -12.38 2.01
CA TYR A 219 -10.94 -11.15 2.33
C TYR A 219 -10.66 -10.98 3.83
N VAL A 220 -11.58 -11.45 4.69
CA VAL A 220 -11.37 -11.44 6.15
C VAL A 220 -10.24 -12.41 6.51
N ILE A 221 -10.25 -13.62 5.93
CA ILE A 221 -9.19 -14.64 6.13
C ILE A 221 -7.85 -14.12 5.60
N TRP A 222 -7.84 -13.50 4.42
CA TRP A 222 -6.65 -12.87 3.85
C TRP A 222 -6.08 -11.79 4.79
N GLY A 223 -6.91 -10.88 5.27
CA GLY A 223 -6.50 -9.85 6.24
C GLY A 223 -5.98 -10.45 7.55
N ALA A 224 -6.64 -11.52 8.06
CA ALA A 224 -6.22 -12.24 9.25
C ALA A 224 -4.86 -12.94 9.05
N ALA A 225 -4.63 -13.58 7.90
CA ALA A 225 -3.35 -14.22 7.57
C ALA A 225 -2.21 -13.20 7.54
N HIS A 226 -2.39 -12.07 6.84
CA HIS A 226 -1.40 -10.99 6.82
C HIS A 226 -1.20 -10.35 8.20
N GLY A 227 -2.27 -10.18 8.98
CA GLY A 227 -2.19 -9.70 10.36
C GLY A 227 -1.38 -10.64 11.25
N ALA A 228 -1.65 -11.95 11.17
CA ALA A 228 -0.89 -12.97 11.89
C ALA A 228 0.60 -12.97 11.46
N LEU A 229 0.87 -12.91 10.17
CA LEU A 229 2.24 -12.86 9.63
C LEU A 229 3.02 -11.66 10.17
N LEU A 230 2.41 -10.48 10.24
CA LEU A 230 3.03 -9.28 10.80
C LEU A 230 3.30 -9.41 12.30
N VAL A 231 2.36 -9.99 13.06
CA VAL A 231 2.52 -10.23 14.50
C VAL A 231 3.64 -11.25 14.75
N ILE A 232 3.63 -12.38 14.04
CA ILE A 232 4.68 -13.40 14.14
C ILE A 232 6.04 -12.81 13.81
N HIS A 233 6.16 -12.08 12.69
CA HIS A 233 7.41 -11.40 12.32
C HIS A 233 7.90 -10.46 13.43
N LYS A 234 7.01 -9.66 14.02
CA LYS A 234 7.34 -8.73 15.10
C LYS A 234 7.80 -9.45 16.37
N MET A 235 7.18 -10.60 16.69
CA MET A 235 7.59 -11.44 17.81
C MET A 235 8.98 -12.05 17.57
N LEU A 236 9.20 -12.66 16.40
CA LEU A 236 10.46 -13.30 16.04
C LEU A 236 11.62 -12.30 15.97
N ARG A 237 11.38 -11.10 15.42
CA ARG A 237 12.41 -10.03 15.37
C ARG A 237 12.87 -9.60 16.76
N GLY A 238 12.05 -9.74 17.80
CA GLY A 238 12.44 -9.50 19.17
C GLY A 238 13.32 -10.61 19.77
N LEU A 239 13.36 -11.80 19.15
CA LEU A 239 14.10 -12.98 19.60
C LEU A 239 15.40 -13.19 18.82
N ILE A 240 15.46 -12.75 17.57
CA ILE A 240 16.60 -12.95 16.67
C ILE A 240 17.30 -11.61 16.44
N PRO A 241 18.48 -11.37 17.02
CA PRO A 241 19.26 -10.17 16.74
C PRO A 241 19.62 -10.08 15.26
N ALA A 242 19.67 -8.86 14.74
CA ALA A 242 20.17 -8.66 13.37
C ALA A 242 21.62 -9.16 13.29
N PRO A 243 22.03 -9.86 12.22
CA PRO A 243 23.40 -10.29 12.02
C PRO A 243 24.31 -9.05 11.91
N SER A 244 25.06 -8.80 12.95
CA SER A 244 26.03 -7.70 13.04
C SER A 244 27.39 -8.27 13.41
N THR A 245 28.43 -7.69 12.85
CA THR A 245 29.82 -7.99 13.23
C THR A 245 30.40 -6.73 13.84
N THR A 246 31.13 -6.86 14.94
CA THR A 246 31.84 -5.74 15.53
C THR A 246 33.23 -5.66 14.91
N GLU A 247 33.51 -4.58 14.22
CA GLU A 247 34.84 -4.32 13.65
C GLU A 247 35.52 -3.19 14.43
N THR A 248 36.82 -3.34 14.63
CA THR A 248 37.67 -2.30 15.22
C THR A 248 38.06 -1.32 14.12
N VAL A 249 37.65 -0.07 14.26
CA VAL A 249 38.03 1.02 13.35
C VAL A 249 38.98 1.95 14.12
N VAL A 250 40.12 2.23 13.53
CA VAL A 250 41.05 3.26 14.05
C VAL A 250 40.56 4.60 13.48
N THR A 251 40.18 5.51 14.36
CA THR A 251 39.76 6.87 13.98
C THR A 251 40.94 7.68 13.45
N GLU A 252 40.69 8.78 12.75
CA GLU A 252 41.77 9.70 12.30
C GLU A 252 42.61 10.28 13.46
N SER A 253 42.07 10.25 14.69
CA SER A 253 42.77 10.63 15.91
C SER A 253 43.67 9.52 16.51
N GLY A 254 43.67 8.30 15.91
CA GLY A 254 44.43 7.14 16.39
C GLY A 254 43.75 6.36 17.53
N GLU A 255 42.51 6.68 17.89
CA GLU A 255 41.73 5.94 18.88
C GLU A 255 41.08 4.72 18.26
N ILE A 256 41.02 3.62 19.03
CA ILE A 256 40.38 2.36 18.60
C ILE A 256 38.93 2.40 19.04
N GLU A 257 38.03 2.50 18.08
CA GLU A 257 36.58 2.46 18.32
C GLU A 257 35.98 1.15 17.78
N MET A 258 35.12 0.51 18.57
CA MET A 258 34.38 -0.68 18.16
C MET A 258 33.09 -0.24 17.46
N VAL A 259 33.03 -0.38 16.13
CA VAL A 259 31.88 -0.02 15.34
C VAL A 259 31.11 -1.29 14.93
N THR A 260 29.79 -1.30 15.15
CA THR A 260 28.93 -2.40 14.72
C THR A 260 28.63 -2.23 13.24
N VAL A 261 29.20 -3.11 12.42
CA VAL A 261 28.99 -3.12 10.95
C VAL A 261 28.07 -4.28 10.51
N PRO A 262 27.37 -4.17 9.40
CA PRO A 262 26.61 -5.28 8.85
C PRO A 262 27.53 -6.47 8.56
N SER A 263 27.11 -7.69 8.92
CA SER A 263 27.84 -8.92 8.62
C SER A 263 28.21 -9.03 7.13
N ARG A 264 29.38 -9.59 6.82
CA ARG A 264 29.83 -9.90 5.44
C ARG A 264 28.78 -10.69 4.65
N PHE A 265 27.95 -11.47 5.31
CA PHE A 265 26.85 -12.24 4.70
C PHE A 265 25.54 -11.45 4.60
N ALA A 266 25.49 -10.20 5.04
CA ALA A 266 24.27 -9.38 5.00
C ALA A 266 23.60 -9.30 3.61
N PRO A 267 24.33 -9.18 2.46
CA PRO A 267 23.70 -9.18 1.14
C PRO A 267 23.02 -10.51 0.80
N VAL A 268 23.66 -11.64 1.14
CA VAL A 268 23.09 -12.98 0.89
C VAL A 268 21.85 -13.22 1.76
N THR A 269 21.94 -12.87 3.03
CA THR A 269 20.81 -12.95 3.98
C THR A 269 19.66 -12.06 3.51
N LYS A 270 19.95 -10.86 3.00
CA LYS A 270 18.92 -9.97 2.45
C LYS A 270 18.24 -10.59 1.24
N CYS A 271 18.99 -11.15 0.30
CA CYS A 271 18.43 -11.83 -0.88
C CYS A 271 17.53 -13.00 -0.47
N PHE A 272 18.00 -13.86 0.44
CA PHE A 272 17.20 -14.96 0.99
C PHE A 272 15.90 -14.46 1.63
N ASN A 273 15.98 -13.43 2.47
CA ASN A 273 14.82 -12.83 3.12
C ASN A 273 13.83 -12.22 2.11
N MET A 274 14.31 -11.66 1.00
CA MET A 274 13.45 -11.14 -0.07
C MET A 274 12.65 -12.28 -0.72
N VAL A 275 13.32 -13.35 -1.13
CA VAL A 275 12.67 -14.54 -1.73
C VAL A 275 11.69 -15.16 -0.75
N PHE A 276 12.10 -15.35 0.50
CA PHE A 276 11.24 -15.92 1.53
C PHE A 276 10.01 -15.04 1.81
N THR A 277 10.19 -13.72 1.89
CA THR A 277 9.08 -12.77 2.07
C THR A 277 8.12 -12.81 0.89
N PHE A 278 8.63 -12.85 -0.33
CA PHE A 278 7.81 -12.99 -1.53
C PHE A 278 6.96 -14.26 -1.47
N LEU A 279 7.56 -15.42 -1.17
CA LEU A 279 6.85 -16.69 -1.06
C LEU A 279 5.81 -16.74 0.06
N LEU A 280 5.98 -15.95 1.13
CA LEU A 280 4.99 -15.84 2.20
C LEU A 280 3.79 -14.96 1.82
N ILE A 281 3.93 -14.11 0.84
CA ILE A 281 2.92 -13.12 0.43
C ILE A 281 2.10 -13.60 -0.77
N VAL A 282 2.71 -14.40 -1.63
CA VAL A 282 2.05 -15.11 -2.74
C VAL A 282 1.14 -16.23 -2.25
#